data_82d4480b2c88788879a0c2325b7a0298
#
_entry.id   82d4480b2c88788879a0c2325b7a0298
#
_cell.length_a   1.000
_cell.length_b   1.000
_cell.length_c   1.000
_cell.angle_alpha   90.00
_cell.angle_beta   90.00
_cell.angle_gamma   90.00
#
_symmetry.space_group_name_H-M   'P 1'
#
loop_
_entity.id
_entity.type
_entity.pdbx_description
1 polymer ?
#
loop_
_entity_poly.entity_id
_entity_poly.type
_entity_poly.pdbx_seq_one_letter_code
_entity_poly.pdbx_strand_id
1 'polypeptide(L)'
;YKSIKIIVINMERLGTNYGGWVLPKDIKLNENSIVYSAGVGEDMSFDMILSDRYKCNIILIDPTNRAKKHFDEVKHYYENIKWKMTGDIQKDYYGIMYPLKPDLTKVTYLDKGLWDKKTILKFYRQNNKKYVFG
;
A
#
# COMPACT_ATOMS: atom_id res chain seq x y z
N TYR A 1 -41.63 20.67 -0.96
CA TYR A 1 -40.22 20.85 -0.55
C TYR A 1 -39.54 19.47 -0.61
N LYS A 2 -38.54 19.27 -1.52
CA LYS A 2 -37.72 18.08 -1.48
C LYS A 2 -36.72 18.25 -0.33
N SER A 3 -36.80 17.41 0.68
CA SER A 3 -35.77 17.34 1.74
C SER A 3 -34.44 16.95 1.16
N ILE A 4 -33.44 17.82 1.26
CA ILE A 4 -32.05 17.47 0.93
C ILE A 4 -31.53 16.61 2.07
N LYS A 5 -31.35 15.32 1.82
CA LYS A 5 -30.73 14.41 2.78
C LYS A 5 -29.22 14.64 2.73
N ILE A 6 -28.69 15.31 3.74
CA ILE A 6 -27.23 15.47 3.88
C ILE A 6 -26.69 14.12 4.33
N ILE A 7 -25.93 13.46 3.47
CA ILE A 7 -25.21 12.24 3.83
C ILE A 7 -23.86 12.68 4.40
N VAL A 8 -23.70 12.53 5.71
CA VAL A 8 -22.42 12.72 6.36
C VAL A 8 -21.63 11.42 6.21
N ILE A 9 -20.61 11.43 5.36
CA ILE A 9 -19.68 10.30 5.21
C ILE A 9 -18.61 10.45 6.29
N ASN A 10 -18.56 9.50 7.23
CA ASN A 10 -17.53 9.44 8.25
C ASN A 10 -16.28 8.77 7.66
N MET A 11 -15.19 9.52 7.56
CA MET A 11 -13.95 9.11 6.91
C MET A 11 -12.85 8.83 7.94
N GLU A 12 -11.95 7.92 7.63
CA GLU A 12 -10.71 7.69 8.39
C GLU A 12 -9.51 7.60 7.45
N ARG A 13 -8.33 8.01 7.95
CA ARG A 13 -7.07 7.81 7.25
C ARG A 13 -6.41 6.54 7.77
N LEU A 14 -5.99 5.67 6.84
CA LEU A 14 -5.22 4.47 7.11
C LEU A 14 -3.83 4.60 6.50
N GLY A 15 -2.79 4.23 7.26
CA GLY A 15 -1.39 4.34 6.83
C GLY A 15 -0.72 5.62 7.28
N THR A 16 0.51 5.83 6.82
CA THR A 16 1.33 7.02 7.11
C THR A 16 0.72 8.29 6.50
N ASN A 17 1.26 9.44 6.89
CA ASN A 17 0.91 10.70 6.24
C ASN A 17 1.33 10.77 4.76
N TYR A 18 2.31 9.98 4.35
CA TYR A 18 2.81 9.92 2.98
C TYR A 18 2.05 8.88 2.13
N GLY A 19 2.07 7.61 2.53
CA GLY A 19 1.50 6.49 1.77
C GLY A 19 0.08 6.09 2.17
N GLY A 20 -0.52 6.76 3.16
CA GLY A 20 -1.86 6.42 3.63
C GLY A 20 -2.98 7.03 2.78
N TRP A 21 -4.13 6.35 2.80
CA TRP A 21 -5.34 6.76 2.09
C TRP A 21 -6.52 6.97 3.03
N VAL A 22 -7.46 7.79 2.61
CA VAL A 22 -8.69 8.09 3.36
C VAL A 22 -9.84 7.26 2.81
N LEU A 23 -10.49 6.50 3.70
CA LEU A 23 -11.62 5.64 3.36
C LEU A 23 -12.84 5.96 4.23
N PRO A 24 -14.06 5.64 3.75
CA PRO A 24 -15.24 5.62 4.62
C PRO A 24 -15.06 4.60 5.75
N LYS A 25 -15.41 4.97 6.98
CA LYS A 25 -15.32 4.05 8.14
C LYS A 25 -16.24 2.85 8.05
N ASP A 26 -17.31 2.96 7.25
CA ASP A 26 -18.31 1.92 7.04
C ASP A 26 -18.07 1.11 5.76
N ILE A 27 -16.87 1.22 5.15
CA ILE A 27 -16.51 0.44 3.97
C ILE A 27 -16.69 -1.07 4.22
N LYS A 28 -17.31 -1.75 3.26
CA LYS A 28 -17.66 -3.18 3.37
C LYS A 28 -16.59 -4.03 2.70
N LEU A 29 -15.44 -4.17 3.35
CA LEU A 29 -14.41 -5.13 2.97
C LEU A 29 -14.45 -6.34 3.89
N ASN A 30 -14.14 -7.52 3.34
CA ASN A 30 -14.05 -8.80 4.06
C ASN A 30 -13.00 -9.71 3.42
N GLU A 31 -12.87 -10.92 3.93
CA GLU A 31 -11.89 -11.92 3.49
C GLU A 31 -12.01 -12.36 2.03
N ASN A 32 -13.16 -12.12 1.38
CA ASN A 32 -13.40 -12.43 -0.02
C ASN A 32 -13.17 -11.21 -0.93
N SER A 33 -12.99 -10.02 -0.36
CA SER A 33 -12.70 -8.81 -1.12
C SER A 33 -11.32 -8.87 -1.76
N ILE A 34 -11.17 -8.22 -2.91
CA ILE A 34 -9.90 -8.04 -3.60
C ILE A 34 -9.61 -6.54 -3.71
N VAL A 35 -8.47 -6.12 -3.20
CA VAL A 35 -8.00 -4.74 -3.30
C VAL A 35 -6.82 -4.69 -4.25
N TYR A 36 -6.90 -3.83 -5.27
CA TYR A 36 -5.78 -3.52 -6.16
C TYR A 36 -5.13 -2.22 -5.71
N SER A 37 -3.86 -2.30 -5.34
CA SER A 37 -3.06 -1.16 -4.90
C SER A 37 -1.96 -0.90 -5.92
N ALA A 38 -2.06 0.22 -6.63
CA ALA A 38 -1.13 0.57 -7.69
C ALA A 38 -0.20 1.72 -7.25
N GLY A 39 1.10 1.59 -7.58
CA GLY A 39 2.10 2.60 -7.23
C GLY A 39 2.45 2.58 -5.75
N VAL A 40 2.68 1.42 -5.18
CA VAL A 40 2.90 1.23 -3.73
C VAL A 40 4.23 1.79 -3.21
N GLY A 41 5.24 1.92 -4.07
CA GLY A 41 6.53 2.51 -3.72
C GLY A 41 7.20 1.86 -2.51
N GLU A 42 7.70 2.69 -1.60
CA GLU A 42 8.37 2.27 -0.36
C GLU A 42 7.50 2.51 0.88
N ASP A 43 6.17 2.53 0.72
CA ASP A 43 5.24 2.65 1.84
C ASP A 43 4.01 1.77 1.60
N MET A 44 3.94 0.67 2.31
CA MET A 44 2.83 -0.30 2.26
C MET A 44 1.98 -0.28 3.54
N SER A 45 2.07 0.79 4.32
CA SER A 45 1.34 0.90 5.60
C SER A 45 -0.17 0.79 5.43
N PHE A 46 -0.71 1.43 4.38
CA PHE A 46 -2.12 1.33 4.04
C PHE A 46 -2.54 -0.11 3.73
N ASP A 47 -1.78 -0.79 2.88
CA ASP A 47 -2.06 -2.16 2.44
C ASP A 47 -1.98 -3.15 3.58
N MET A 48 -0.99 -3.00 4.46
CA MET A 48 -0.83 -3.88 5.62
C MET A 48 -1.95 -3.68 6.65
N ILE A 49 -2.44 -2.44 6.83
CA ILE A 49 -3.63 -2.18 7.66
C ILE A 49 -4.86 -2.86 7.07
N LEU A 50 -5.06 -2.79 5.76
CA LEU A 50 -6.20 -3.48 5.11
C LEU A 50 -6.10 -4.99 5.28
N SER A 51 -4.90 -5.56 5.08
CA SER A 51 -4.66 -6.99 5.28
C SER A 51 -4.94 -7.41 6.73
N ASP A 52 -4.47 -6.63 7.70
CA ASP A 52 -4.69 -6.93 9.12
C ASP A 52 -6.17 -6.80 9.52
N ARG A 53 -6.81 -5.70 9.13
CA ARG A 53 -8.17 -5.37 9.57
C ARG A 53 -9.25 -6.21 8.90
N TYR A 54 -9.16 -6.41 7.58
CA TYR A 54 -10.22 -7.03 6.78
C TYR A 54 -9.88 -8.43 6.30
N LYS A 55 -8.64 -8.88 6.44
CA LYS A 55 -8.15 -10.19 5.96
C LYS A 55 -8.45 -10.41 4.46
N CYS A 56 -8.59 -9.33 3.71
CA CYS A 56 -8.88 -9.33 2.28
C CYS A 56 -7.66 -9.72 1.44
N ASN A 57 -7.89 -10.07 0.19
CA ASN A 57 -6.82 -10.29 -0.79
C ASN A 57 -6.31 -8.95 -1.29
N ILE A 58 -4.98 -8.77 -1.31
CA ILE A 58 -4.35 -7.53 -1.77
C ILE A 58 -3.41 -7.84 -2.93
N ILE A 59 -3.57 -7.12 -4.02
CA ILE A 59 -2.72 -7.20 -5.19
C ILE A 59 -1.97 -5.87 -5.32
N LEU A 60 -0.71 -5.88 -4.94
CA LEU A 60 0.21 -4.76 -5.06
C LEU A 60 0.76 -4.72 -6.48
N ILE A 61 0.73 -3.55 -7.11
CA ILE A 61 1.16 -3.37 -8.50
C ILE A 61 2.14 -2.21 -8.58
N ASP A 62 3.40 -2.51 -8.86
CA ASP A 62 4.44 -1.48 -9.02
C ASP A 62 5.61 -2.06 -9.84
N PRO A 63 6.05 -1.39 -10.94
CA PRO A 63 7.12 -1.89 -11.79
C PRO A 63 8.51 -1.53 -11.29
N THR A 64 8.64 -0.82 -10.17
CA THR A 64 9.92 -0.30 -9.72
C THR A 64 10.68 -1.32 -8.86
N ASN A 65 11.99 -1.41 -9.06
CA ASN A 65 12.85 -2.25 -8.23
C ASN A 65 12.83 -1.85 -6.75
N ARG A 66 12.57 -0.57 -6.46
CA ARG A 66 12.50 -0.08 -5.08
C ARG A 66 11.26 -0.61 -4.37
N ALA A 67 10.11 -0.58 -5.01
CA ALA A 67 8.88 -1.13 -4.46
C ALA A 67 8.98 -2.65 -4.27
N LYS A 68 9.54 -3.36 -5.25
CA LYS A 68 9.76 -4.81 -5.12
C LYS A 68 10.67 -5.15 -3.95
N LYS A 69 11.79 -4.43 -3.81
CA LYS A 69 12.70 -4.60 -2.68
C LYS A 69 12.00 -4.31 -1.35
N HIS A 70 11.23 -3.22 -1.30
CA HIS A 70 10.48 -2.87 -0.09
C HIS A 70 9.44 -3.94 0.29
N PHE A 71 8.74 -4.51 -0.69
CA PHE A 71 7.82 -5.64 -0.45
C PHE A 71 8.54 -6.86 0.16
N ASP A 72 9.71 -7.21 -0.38
CA ASP A 72 10.50 -8.32 0.16
C ASP A 72 10.97 -8.03 1.60
N GLU A 73 11.34 -6.78 1.89
CA GLU A 73 11.69 -6.33 3.25
C GLU A 73 10.48 -6.33 4.19
N VAL A 74 9.28 -5.97 3.73
CA VAL A 74 8.03 -6.06 4.51
C VAL A 74 7.73 -7.52 4.88
N LYS A 75 7.86 -8.44 3.93
CA LYS A 75 7.73 -9.88 4.22
C LYS A 75 8.73 -10.31 5.29
N HIS A 76 10.00 -9.97 5.09
CA HIS A 76 11.06 -10.31 6.03
C HIS A 76 10.83 -9.70 7.41
N TYR A 77 10.31 -8.47 7.49
CA TYR A 77 9.96 -7.79 8.73
C TYR A 77 8.94 -8.56 9.57
N TYR A 78 7.91 -9.12 8.95
CA TYR A 78 6.90 -9.90 9.66
C TYR A 78 7.33 -11.33 9.94
N GLU A 79 8.13 -11.94 9.08
CA GLU A 79 8.65 -13.31 9.24
C GLU A 79 9.76 -13.37 10.29
N ASN A 80 10.62 -12.33 10.37
CA ASN A 80 11.84 -12.29 11.21
C ASN A 80 11.78 -11.27 12.35
N ILE A 81 10.60 -10.99 12.85
CA ILE A 81 10.37 -10.14 14.03
C ILE A 81 11.06 -8.77 13.93
N LYS A 82 10.46 -7.86 13.16
CA LYS A 82 10.81 -6.44 13.17
C LYS A 82 12.17 -6.12 12.54
N TRP A 83 12.45 -6.75 11.42
CA TRP A 83 13.60 -6.40 10.58
C TRP A 83 13.55 -4.93 10.17
N LYS A 84 14.71 -4.23 10.24
CA LYS A 84 14.80 -2.84 9.79
C LYS A 84 14.85 -2.76 8.27
N MET A 85 13.87 -2.05 7.69
CA MET A 85 13.79 -1.84 6.25
C MET A 85 14.77 -0.78 5.77
N THR A 86 15.17 -0.88 4.51
CA THR A 86 16.01 0.11 3.83
C THR A 86 15.16 1.03 2.96
N GLY A 87 15.77 2.12 2.44
CA GLY A 87 15.07 3.08 1.59
C GLY A 87 14.53 4.28 2.35
N ASP A 88 13.57 4.97 1.75
CA ASP A 88 13.04 6.24 2.24
C ASP A 88 11.83 6.04 3.16
N ILE A 89 12.11 5.45 4.34
CA ILE A 89 11.08 5.05 5.31
C ILE A 89 10.63 6.24 6.15
N GLN A 90 9.32 6.48 6.17
CA GLN A 90 8.70 7.54 6.96
C GLN A 90 8.85 7.30 8.47
N LYS A 91 8.91 8.38 9.26
CA LYS A 91 9.16 8.29 10.72
C LYS A 91 8.09 7.50 11.47
N ASP A 92 6.84 7.61 11.04
CA ASP A 92 5.68 6.96 11.65
C ASP A 92 5.44 5.52 11.15
N TYR A 93 6.15 5.09 10.10
CA TYR A 93 5.96 3.80 9.43
C TYR A 93 6.06 2.61 10.39
N TYR A 94 7.15 2.53 11.16
CA TYR A 94 7.35 1.41 12.09
C TYR A 94 6.32 1.40 13.22
N GLY A 95 5.92 2.57 13.72
CA GLY A 95 4.88 2.69 14.74
C GLY A 95 3.52 2.16 14.27
N ILE A 96 3.22 2.37 12.99
CA ILE A 96 2.01 1.84 12.34
C ILE A 96 2.15 0.34 12.08
N MET A 97 3.28 -0.08 11.49
CA MET A 97 3.49 -1.47 11.07
C MET A 97 3.68 -2.43 12.24
N TYR A 98 4.29 -1.96 13.34
CA TYR A 98 4.66 -2.81 14.47
C TYR A 98 3.50 -3.62 15.08
N PRO A 99 2.32 -3.04 15.37
CA PRO A 99 1.22 -3.77 15.99
C PRO A 99 0.44 -4.65 15.01
N LEU A 100 0.63 -4.48 13.70
CA LEU A 100 -0.16 -5.19 12.69
C LEU A 100 0.21 -6.68 12.59
N LYS A 101 -0.79 -7.48 12.22
CA LYS A 101 -0.67 -8.92 11.94
C LYS A 101 -1.29 -9.23 10.57
N PRO A 102 -0.70 -8.71 9.48
CA PRO A 102 -1.22 -8.93 8.13
C PRO A 102 -1.13 -10.41 7.75
N ASP A 103 -2.08 -10.87 6.97
CA ASP A 103 -2.02 -12.20 6.34
C ASP A 103 -1.25 -12.09 5.00
N LEU A 104 0.05 -12.28 5.06
CA LEU A 104 0.92 -12.17 3.89
C LEU A 104 0.66 -13.28 2.84
N THR A 105 -0.05 -14.34 3.17
CA THR A 105 -0.46 -15.36 2.19
C THR A 105 -1.49 -14.84 1.20
N LYS A 106 -2.21 -13.77 1.58
CA LYS A 106 -3.20 -13.07 0.76
C LYS A 106 -2.66 -11.80 0.09
N VAL A 107 -1.39 -11.49 0.23
CA VAL A 107 -0.76 -10.33 -0.39
C VAL A 107 0.12 -10.79 -1.56
N THR A 108 -0.25 -10.39 -2.77
CA THR A 108 0.47 -10.71 -4.00
C THR A 108 1.10 -9.46 -4.57
N TYR A 109 2.35 -9.55 -5.01
CA TYR A 109 3.05 -8.47 -5.69
C TYR A 109 3.16 -8.75 -7.19
N LEU A 110 2.76 -7.78 -8.01
CA LEU A 110 2.90 -7.79 -9.46
C LEU A 110 3.92 -6.72 -9.88
N ASP A 111 5.05 -7.18 -10.39
CA ASP A 111 6.09 -6.34 -11.01
C ASP A 111 5.65 -5.87 -12.40
N LYS A 112 4.65 -4.99 -12.44
CA LYS A 112 4.04 -4.46 -13.67
C LYS A 112 3.53 -3.05 -13.45
N GLY A 113 3.56 -2.24 -14.54
CA GLY A 113 2.86 -0.96 -14.58
C GLY A 113 1.43 -1.14 -15.10
N LEU A 114 0.52 -0.27 -14.64
CA LEU A 114 -0.81 -0.16 -15.22
C LEU A 114 -0.76 0.76 -16.45
N TRP A 115 -1.31 0.29 -17.56
CA TRP A 115 -1.39 1.03 -18.82
C TRP A 115 -2.64 0.64 -19.60
N ASP A 116 -3.00 1.42 -20.59
CA ASP A 116 -4.20 1.20 -21.41
C ASP A 116 -4.08 0.03 -22.40
N LYS A 117 -2.85 -0.45 -22.63
CA LYS A 117 -2.58 -1.57 -23.53
C LYS A 117 -1.32 -2.33 -23.10
N LYS A 118 -1.22 -3.59 -23.54
CA LYS A 118 0.00 -4.38 -23.32
C LYS A 118 1.17 -3.78 -24.13
N THR A 119 2.17 -3.26 -23.43
CA THR A 119 3.37 -2.65 -24.03
C THR A 119 4.55 -2.70 -23.06
N ILE A 120 5.74 -2.40 -23.58
CA ILE A 120 6.93 -2.19 -22.76
C ILE A 120 7.25 -0.70 -22.78
N LEU A 121 7.17 -0.07 -21.62
CA LEU A 121 7.57 1.32 -21.44
C LEU A 121 8.99 1.40 -20.93
N LYS A 122 9.78 2.34 -21.49
CA LYS A 122 11.13 2.64 -21.02
C LYS A 122 11.06 3.80 -20.03
N PHE A 123 11.49 3.55 -18.80
CA PHE A 123 11.65 4.60 -17.79
C PHE A 123 13.11 5.04 -17.76
N TYR A 124 13.34 6.35 -17.89
CA TYR A 124 14.67 6.92 -17.81
C TYR A 124 14.93 7.40 -16.38
N ARG A 125 16.00 6.88 -15.79
CA ARG A 125 16.42 7.33 -14.47
C ARG A 125 17.07 8.70 -14.58
N GLN A 126 16.62 9.67 -13.78
CA GLN A 126 17.31 10.94 -13.69
C GLN A 126 18.67 10.78 -13.01
N ASN A 127 19.68 11.52 -13.49
CA ASN A 127 21.02 11.53 -12.90
C ASN A 127 21.04 12.11 -11.48
N ASN A 128 20.02 12.88 -11.09
CA ASN A 128 19.91 13.45 -9.77
C ASN A 128 19.22 12.47 -8.80
N LYS A 129 20.02 11.89 -7.91
CA LYS A 129 19.57 10.89 -6.90
C LYS A 129 18.59 11.43 -5.85
N LYS A 130 18.35 12.77 -5.81
CA LYS A 130 17.43 13.40 -4.85
C LYS A 130 15.96 13.28 -5.25
N TYR A 131 15.66 13.03 -6.51
CA TYR A 131 14.28 12.89 -6.97
C TYR A 131 13.94 11.41 -7.13
N VAL A 132 13.05 10.96 -6.28
CA VAL A 132 12.45 9.64 -6.35
C VAL A 132 11.12 9.82 -7.05
N PHE A 133 11.03 9.37 -8.31
CA PHE A 133 9.73 9.19 -8.92
C PHE A 133 9.21 7.81 -8.56
N GLY A 134 8.06 7.83 -7.87
CA GLY A 134 7.22 6.66 -7.78
C GLY A 134 6.53 6.44 -9.12
#